data_9e3eddda26e410f8e19a1282e8b2f604
#
_entry.id   9e3eddda26e410f8e19a1282e8b2f604
#
_cell.length_a   1.000
_cell.length_b   1.000
_cell.length_c   1.000
_cell.angle_alpha   90.00
_cell.angle_beta   90.00
_cell.angle_gamma   90.00
#
_symmetry.space_group_name_H-M   'P 1'
#
loop_
_entity.id
_entity.type
_entity.pdbx_description
1 polymer ?
#
loop_
_entity_poly.entity_id
_entity_poly.type
_entity_poly.pdbx_seq_one_letter_code
_entity_poly.pdbx_strand_id
1 'polypeptide(L)'
;MVTSVKKGLQALLDKGVREIYHANSVLTSCEFLRHGALLSRGSIEALKLRQTPQKSDLIDKRYHIWNDIFFDSVDIHARASDANHYGPVMFVLSTEKLIGELSTGEFNVTKFNPTKWANKAPKNRWMQSLDEFEAHFDVNSFDQMIVFRHSDGHVPLKNALIRIVVDSAPAIGEQRVDAFSYALGALRHSMHLGASKVAPIERRECAEGCGCQAHYTMDEENMFRMFRPFIKKG
;
A
#
# COMPACT_ATOMS: atom_id res chain seq x y z
N MET A 1 1.96 20.11 2.60
CA MET A 1 2.91 20.25 3.72
C MET A 1 4.20 19.60 3.28
N VAL A 2 5.28 20.32 3.32
CA VAL A 2 6.60 19.76 3.05
C VAL A 2 7.36 19.79 4.37
N THR A 3 7.51 18.63 4.98
CA THR A 3 8.43 18.44 6.12
C THR A 3 9.26 17.19 5.88
N SER A 4 10.38 17.05 6.58
CA SER A 4 11.17 15.83 6.45
C SER A 4 10.37 14.61 6.91
N VAL A 5 10.62 13.46 6.29
CA VAL A 5 9.93 12.21 6.64
C VAL A 5 10.03 11.92 8.15
N LYS A 6 11.19 12.16 8.76
CA LYS A 6 11.39 11.94 10.20
C LYS A 6 10.45 12.79 11.07
N LYS A 7 10.30 14.08 10.77
CA LYS A 7 9.40 14.97 11.51
C LYS A 7 7.93 14.56 11.30
N GLY A 8 7.56 14.18 10.07
CA GLY A 8 6.22 13.72 9.77
C GLY A 8 5.88 12.40 10.47
N LEU A 9 6.81 11.44 10.50
CA LEU A 9 6.63 10.18 11.22
C LEU A 9 6.51 10.41 12.74
N GLN A 10 7.29 11.36 13.30
CA GLN A 10 7.12 11.72 14.71
C GLN A 10 5.73 12.30 14.98
N ALA A 11 5.25 13.20 14.13
CA ALA A 11 3.90 13.76 14.26
C ALA A 11 2.79 12.69 14.15
N LEU A 12 2.99 11.65 13.33
CA LEU A 12 2.08 10.48 13.30
C LEU A 12 2.08 9.73 14.64
N LEU A 13 3.26 9.49 15.23
CA LEU A 13 3.37 8.83 16.54
C LEU A 13 2.68 9.65 17.63
N ASP A 14 2.82 10.97 17.61
CA ASP A 14 2.17 11.89 18.55
C ASP A 14 0.63 11.85 18.41
N LYS A 15 0.12 11.55 17.21
CA LYS A 15 -1.30 11.25 16.93
C LYS A 15 -1.72 9.81 17.25
N GLY A 16 -0.82 8.99 17.78
CA GLY A 16 -1.08 7.59 18.12
C GLY A 16 -1.01 6.60 16.95
N VAL A 17 -0.58 7.03 15.76
CA VAL A 17 -0.43 6.16 14.59
C VAL A 17 0.87 5.38 14.70
N ARG A 18 0.79 4.18 15.28
CA ARG A 18 1.92 3.27 15.51
C ARG A 18 2.28 2.42 14.29
N GLU A 19 1.32 2.16 13.43
CA GLU A 19 1.44 1.37 12.21
C GLU A 19 0.91 2.17 11.02
N ILE A 20 1.55 2.01 9.87
CA ILE A 20 1.06 2.50 8.58
C ILE A 20 0.93 1.34 7.61
N TYR A 21 0.01 1.46 6.65
CA TYR A 21 -0.48 0.35 5.84
C TYR A 21 -0.30 0.66 4.36
N HIS A 22 0.20 -0.34 3.60
CA HIS A 22 0.32 -0.23 2.15
C HIS A 22 -0.23 -1.48 1.49
N ALA A 23 -1.30 -1.34 0.70
CA ALA A 23 -1.93 -2.46 0.01
C ALA A 23 -1.49 -2.54 -1.46
N ASN A 24 -1.31 -3.77 -1.97
CA ASN A 24 -1.00 -3.99 -3.38
C ASN A 24 -1.42 -5.40 -3.86
N SER A 25 -1.34 -5.63 -5.17
CA SER A 25 -1.52 -6.96 -5.77
C SER A 25 -0.39 -7.91 -5.39
N VAL A 26 -0.62 -9.21 -5.54
CA VAL A 26 0.40 -10.25 -5.26
C VAL A 26 1.62 -10.07 -6.15
N LEU A 27 1.43 -9.82 -7.46
CA LEU A 27 2.55 -9.62 -8.40
C LEU A 27 3.47 -8.48 -7.97
N THR A 28 2.90 -7.31 -7.72
CA THR A 28 3.66 -6.11 -7.32
C THR A 28 4.32 -6.31 -5.95
N SER A 29 3.62 -6.94 -5.01
CA SER A 29 4.15 -7.28 -3.69
C SER A 29 5.34 -8.24 -3.74
N CYS A 30 5.34 -9.18 -4.69
CA CYS A 30 6.49 -10.05 -4.94
C CYS A 30 7.73 -9.25 -5.36
N GLU A 31 7.56 -8.22 -6.20
CA GLU A 31 8.70 -7.36 -6.59
C GLU A 31 9.20 -6.54 -5.38
N PHE A 32 8.31 -6.01 -4.54
CA PHE A 32 8.71 -5.33 -3.30
C PHE A 32 9.57 -6.22 -2.40
N LEU A 33 9.17 -7.46 -2.21
CA LEU A 33 9.90 -8.42 -1.38
C LEU A 33 11.26 -8.78 -1.95
N ARG A 34 11.38 -8.94 -3.28
CA ARG A 34 12.66 -9.21 -3.95
C ARG A 34 13.62 -8.04 -3.80
N HIS A 35 13.11 -6.80 -3.85
CA HIS A 35 13.92 -5.58 -3.71
C HIS A 35 14.15 -5.15 -2.27
N GLY A 36 13.47 -5.75 -1.30
CA GLY A 36 13.56 -5.37 0.11
C GLY A 36 13.01 -3.98 0.42
N ALA A 37 12.13 -3.46 -0.45
CA ALA A 37 11.54 -2.12 -0.32
C ALA A 37 10.16 -2.05 -0.98
N LEU A 38 9.28 -1.21 -0.45
CA LEU A 38 8.15 -0.73 -1.22
C LEU A 38 8.68 0.22 -2.29
N LEU A 39 8.21 0.04 -3.51
CA LEU A 39 8.62 0.83 -4.67
C LEU A 39 7.45 1.66 -5.17
N SER A 40 7.72 2.90 -5.55
CA SER A 40 6.73 3.70 -6.26
C SER A 40 6.42 3.07 -7.62
N ARG A 41 5.26 3.42 -8.19
CA ARG A 41 4.87 2.98 -9.54
C ARG A 41 5.91 3.36 -10.59
N GLY A 42 6.49 4.56 -10.45
CA GLY A 42 7.54 5.06 -11.34
C GLY A 42 8.85 4.32 -11.19
N SER A 43 9.26 3.96 -9.97
CA SER A 43 10.46 3.14 -9.75
C SER A 43 10.32 1.75 -10.36
N ILE A 44 9.16 1.10 -10.21
CA ILE A 44 8.90 -0.21 -10.84
C ILE A 44 9.01 -0.10 -12.38
N GLU A 45 8.42 0.96 -12.97
CA GLU A 45 8.49 1.21 -14.41
C GLU A 45 9.94 1.46 -14.88
N ALA A 46 10.68 2.31 -14.17
CA ALA A 46 12.08 2.63 -14.47
C ALA A 46 13.00 1.41 -14.37
N LEU A 47 12.78 0.54 -13.40
CA LEU A 47 13.51 -0.71 -13.20
C LEU A 47 13.03 -1.84 -14.12
N LYS A 48 12.02 -1.60 -14.96
CA LYS A 48 11.39 -2.60 -15.86
C LYS A 48 10.88 -3.84 -15.12
N LEU A 49 10.44 -3.66 -13.90
CA LEU A 49 9.84 -4.71 -13.08
C LEU A 49 8.36 -4.90 -13.44
N ARG A 50 7.77 -5.98 -12.94
CA ARG A 50 6.38 -6.29 -13.19
C ARG A 50 5.48 -5.60 -12.16
N GLN A 51 4.38 -5.05 -12.62
CA GLN A 51 3.35 -4.51 -11.74
C GLN A 51 1.95 -4.75 -12.33
N THR A 52 0.99 -4.96 -11.45
CA THR A 52 -0.41 -5.03 -11.84
C THR A 52 -0.90 -3.61 -12.15
N PRO A 53 -1.47 -3.34 -13.34
CA PRO A 53 -2.07 -2.04 -13.63
C PRO A 53 -3.19 -1.71 -12.62
N GLN A 54 -3.28 -0.45 -12.21
CA GLN A 54 -4.30 0.04 -11.30
C GLN A 54 -5.15 1.13 -11.95
N LYS A 55 -6.39 1.26 -11.51
CA LYS A 55 -7.33 2.29 -12.01
C LYS A 55 -6.82 3.70 -11.74
N SER A 56 -5.96 3.89 -10.73
CA SER A 56 -5.34 5.17 -10.39
C SER A 56 -4.14 5.55 -11.25
N ASP A 57 -3.55 4.66 -12.05
CA ASP A 57 -2.30 4.91 -12.77
C ASP A 57 -2.32 6.20 -13.62
N LEU A 58 -3.43 6.46 -14.32
CA LEU A 58 -3.59 7.69 -15.10
C LEU A 58 -3.72 8.94 -14.23
N ILE A 59 -4.35 8.81 -13.06
CA ILE A 59 -4.52 9.87 -12.08
C ILE A 59 -3.16 10.22 -11.49
N ASP A 60 -2.38 9.21 -11.12
CA ASP A 60 -1.07 9.36 -10.49
C ASP A 60 -0.07 10.05 -11.45
N LYS A 61 -0.08 9.65 -12.73
CA LYS A 61 0.71 10.32 -13.78
C LYS A 61 0.24 11.76 -14.00
N ARG A 62 -1.07 12.01 -14.07
CA ARG A 62 -1.66 13.34 -14.28
C ARG A 62 -1.29 14.34 -13.19
N TYR A 63 -1.21 13.88 -11.93
CA TYR A 63 -0.94 14.76 -10.78
C TYR A 63 0.51 14.74 -10.32
N HIS A 64 1.41 14.11 -11.09
CA HIS A 64 2.85 14.00 -10.79
C HIS A 64 3.14 13.37 -9.43
N ILE A 65 2.37 12.34 -9.08
CA ILE A 65 2.53 11.53 -7.88
C ILE A 65 2.94 10.08 -8.19
N TRP A 66 3.37 9.84 -9.44
CA TRP A 66 3.78 8.52 -9.95
C TRP A 66 4.99 7.93 -9.23
N ASN A 67 5.86 8.82 -8.71
CA ASN A 67 7.06 8.45 -7.97
C ASN A 67 6.88 8.52 -6.45
N ASP A 68 5.65 8.76 -5.98
CA ASP A 68 5.33 8.86 -4.56
C ASP A 68 4.84 7.51 -4.03
N ILE A 69 5.03 7.26 -2.73
CA ILE A 69 4.54 6.05 -2.06
C ILE A 69 3.47 6.44 -1.04
N PHE A 70 2.30 5.81 -1.17
CA PHE A 70 1.12 6.12 -0.39
C PHE A 70 0.91 5.10 0.73
N PHE A 71 0.47 5.58 1.88
CA PHE A 71 0.10 4.77 3.02
C PHE A 71 -1.23 5.24 3.59
N ASP A 72 -1.93 4.30 4.20
CA ASP A 72 -3.09 4.57 5.04
C ASP A 72 -2.66 4.53 6.51
N SER A 73 -3.35 5.32 7.36
CA SER A 73 -3.17 5.31 8.81
C SER A 73 -3.94 4.20 9.51
N VAL A 74 -4.79 3.48 8.77
CA VAL A 74 -5.59 2.34 9.25
C VAL A 74 -5.65 1.25 8.18
N ASP A 75 -5.97 0.05 8.60
CA ASP A 75 -6.31 -1.05 7.67
C ASP A 75 -7.64 -0.74 6.97
N ILE A 76 -7.55 -0.32 5.69
CA ILE A 76 -8.72 0.08 4.90
C ILE A 76 -9.72 -1.07 4.71
N HIS A 77 -9.24 -2.31 4.54
CA HIS A 77 -10.12 -3.47 4.43
C HIS A 77 -10.97 -3.64 5.70
N ALA A 78 -10.34 -3.64 6.86
CA ALA A 78 -11.04 -3.76 8.14
C ALA A 78 -12.00 -2.59 8.38
N ARG A 79 -11.54 -1.37 8.07
CA ARG A 79 -12.32 -0.14 8.24
C ARG A 79 -13.54 -0.07 7.33
N ALA A 80 -13.40 -0.48 6.06
CA ALA A 80 -14.51 -0.50 5.10
C ALA A 80 -15.38 -1.75 5.22
N SER A 81 -14.93 -2.79 5.92
CA SER A 81 -15.52 -4.13 5.92
C SER A 81 -15.67 -4.68 4.49
N ASP A 82 -14.70 -4.41 3.62
CA ASP A 82 -14.72 -4.81 2.22
C ASP A 82 -13.28 -4.97 1.68
N ALA A 83 -13.15 -5.59 0.49
CA ALA A 83 -11.88 -5.77 -0.19
C ALA A 83 -11.18 -4.43 -0.49
N ASN A 84 -9.87 -4.39 -0.29
CA ASN A 84 -9.09 -3.22 -0.66
C ASN A 84 -8.90 -3.15 -2.18
N HIS A 85 -9.32 -2.05 -2.80
CA HIS A 85 -9.23 -1.85 -4.25
C HIS A 85 -7.81 -1.88 -4.83
N TYR A 86 -6.79 -1.62 -4.01
CA TYR A 86 -5.39 -1.65 -4.44
C TYR A 86 -4.79 -3.06 -4.45
N GLY A 87 -5.41 -4.00 -3.75
CA GLY A 87 -5.04 -5.42 -3.78
C GLY A 87 -5.15 -6.13 -2.44
N PRO A 88 -5.01 -7.47 -2.49
CA PRO A 88 -5.23 -8.34 -1.34
C PRO A 88 -4.04 -8.45 -0.39
N VAL A 89 -2.88 -7.89 -0.73
CA VAL A 89 -1.66 -7.99 0.08
C VAL A 89 -1.41 -6.66 0.77
N MET A 90 -1.42 -6.66 2.09
CA MET A 90 -1.19 -5.48 2.90
C MET A 90 0.12 -5.61 3.70
N PHE A 91 1.02 -4.66 3.47
CA PHE A 91 2.24 -4.48 4.26
C PHE A 91 1.91 -3.60 5.47
N VAL A 92 2.27 -4.07 6.65
CA VAL A 92 2.14 -3.33 7.92
C VAL A 92 3.52 -2.92 8.39
N LEU A 93 3.74 -1.62 8.48
CA LEU A 93 5.04 -1.05 8.84
C LEU A 93 4.96 -0.30 10.17
N SER A 94 6.01 -0.43 10.98
CA SER A 94 6.18 0.34 12.21
C SER A 94 6.56 1.78 11.90
N THR A 95 5.74 2.74 12.31
CA THR A 95 6.01 4.17 12.19
C THR A 95 7.31 4.55 12.89
N GLU A 96 7.54 4.02 14.09
CA GLU A 96 8.73 4.28 14.91
C GLU A 96 10.02 3.78 14.23
N LYS A 97 10.02 2.54 13.72
CA LYS A 97 11.20 1.96 13.08
C LYS A 97 11.55 2.64 11.77
N LEU A 98 10.56 3.14 11.03
CA LEU A 98 10.79 3.91 9.81
C LEU A 98 11.59 5.20 10.05
N ILE A 99 11.48 5.84 11.21
CA ILE A 99 12.27 7.04 11.57
C ILE A 99 13.76 6.74 11.49
N GLY A 100 14.19 5.55 11.89
CA GLY A 100 15.60 5.13 11.84
C GLY A 100 16.07 4.68 10.45
N GLU A 101 15.16 4.29 9.56
CA GLU A 101 15.49 3.72 8.26
C GLU A 101 15.43 4.72 7.10
N LEU A 102 14.65 5.79 7.24
CA LEU A 102 14.48 6.81 6.21
C LEU A 102 15.37 8.01 6.50
N SER A 103 16.32 8.29 5.61
CA SER A 103 17.25 9.43 5.71
C SER A 103 16.84 10.61 4.83
N THR A 104 16.10 10.36 3.76
CA THR A 104 15.70 11.34 2.73
C THR A 104 14.20 11.28 2.48
N GLY A 105 13.70 12.30 1.80
CA GLY A 105 12.31 12.37 1.39
C GLY A 105 11.48 13.37 2.20
N GLU A 106 10.32 13.65 1.64
CA GLU A 106 9.34 14.58 2.16
C GLU A 106 8.10 13.83 2.65
N PHE A 107 7.60 14.24 3.79
CA PHE A 107 6.33 13.76 4.34
C PHE A 107 5.22 14.72 3.92
N ASN A 108 4.18 14.17 3.34
CA ASN A 108 2.97 14.90 2.95
C ASN A 108 1.73 14.12 3.37
N VAL A 109 0.62 14.84 3.57
CA VAL A 109 -0.69 14.23 3.81
C VAL A 109 -1.70 14.86 2.87
N THR A 110 -2.52 14.04 2.23
CA THR A 110 -3.59 14.52 1.36
C THR A 110 -4.77 15.03 2.19
N LYS A 111 -5.45 16.09 1.71
CA LYS A 111 -6.77 16.51 2.25
C LYS A 111 -7.91 15.70 1.65
N PHE A 112 -7.71 15.24 0.42
CA PHE A 112 -8.66 14.44 -0.35
C PHE A 112 -7.90 13.34 -1.09
N ASN A 113 -8.51 12.19 -1.22
CA ASN A 113 -7.97 11.13 -2.07
C ASN A 113 -7.71 11.66 -3.47
N PRO A 114 -6.58 11.33 -4.13
CA PRO A 114 -6.23 11.79 -5.48
C PRO A 114 -7.33 11.59 -6.52
N THR A 115 -8.16 10.57 -6.38
CA THR A 115 -9.33 10.34 -7.25
C THR A 115 -10.34 11.50 -7.25
N LYS A 116 -10.34 12.32 -6.19
CA LYS A 116 -11.22 13.49 -6.01
C LYS A 116 -10.56 14.82 -6.42
N TRP A 117 -9.33 14.80 -6.95
CA TRP A 117 -8.55 16.03 -7.20
C TRP A 117 -8.94 16.80 -8.48
N ALA A 118 -9.76 16.23 -9.36
CA ALA A 118 -10.14 16.85 -10.63
C ALA A 118 -10.66 18.30 -10.46
N ASN A 119 -11.45 18.52 -9.41
CA ASN A 119 -12.07 19.81 -9.10
C ASN A 119 -11.44 20.51 -7.89
N LYS A 120 -10.21 20.14 -7.52
CA LYS A 120 -9.50 20.73 -6.37
C LYS A 120 -8.30 21.54 -6.84
N ALA A 121 -8.24 22.81 -6.44
CA ALA A 121 -7.05 23.62 -6.65
C ALA A 121 -5.82 22.96 -6.01
N PRO A 122 -4.60 23.05 -6.59
CA PRO A 122 -3.41 22.38 -6.08
C PRO A 122 -3.15 22.61 -4.59
N LYS A 123 -3.34 23.83 -4.10
CA LYS A 123 -3.20 24.20 -2.67
C LYS A 123 -4.18 23.47 -1.74
N ASN A 124 -5.30 22.98 -2.26
CA ASN A 124 -6.32 22.29 -1.49
C ASN A 124 -6.17 20.75 -1.53
N ARG A 125 -5.17 20.22 -2.22
CA ARG A 125 -4.95 18.77 -2.33
C ARG A 125 -4.18 18.22 -1.16
N TRP A 126 -3.32 19.06 -0.57
CA TRP A 126 -2.37 18.69 0.47
C TRP A 126 -2.59 19.51 1.74
N MET A 127 -2.30 18.94 2.90
CA MET A 127 -2.10 19.73 4.12
C MET A 127 -0.87 20.62 3.94
N GLN A 128 -0.93 21.87 4.37
CA GLN A 128 0.10 22.87 4.05
C GLN A 128 1.16 23.02 5.16
N SER A 129 0.87 22.64 6.40
CA SER A 129 1.78 22.74 7.54
C SER A 129 1.59 21.61 8.55
N LEU A 130 2.53 21.45 9.49
CA LEU A 130 2.38 20.54 10.61
C LEU A 130 1.22 20.97 11.52
N ASP A 131 1.03 22.28 11.74
CA ASP A 131 -0.08 22.79 12.53
C ASP A 131 -1.44 22.41 11.92
N GLU A 132 -1.55 22.50 10.59
CA GLU A 132 -2.76 22.03 9.88
C GLU A 132 -2.94 20.52 10.03
N PHE A 133 -1.85 19.76 9.94
CA PHE A 133 -1.89 18.32 10.19
C PHE A 133 -2.32 18.01 11.61
N GLU A 134 -1.73 18.67 12.61
CA GLU A 134 -2.08 18.48 14.01
C GLU A 134 -3.54 18.83 14.30
N ALA A 135 -4.06 19.88 13.68
CA ALA A 135 -5.43 20.32 13.87
C ALA A 135 -6.48 19.45 13.15
N HIS A 136 -6.15 18.92 11.97
CA HIS A 136 -7.16 18.36 11.05
C HIS A 136 -6.89 16.92 10.57
N PHE A 137 -5.77 16.30 10.96
CA PHE A 137 -5.54 14.90 10.61
C PHE A 137 -6.47 13.98 11.38
N ASP A 138 -7.29 13.25 10.65
CA ASP A 138 -8.19 12.21 11.16
C ASP A 138 -7.68 10.84 10.74
N VAL A 139 -7.25 10.05 11.71
CA VAL A 139 -6.74 8.66 11.54
C VAL A 139 -7.75 7.78 10.79
N ASN A 140 -9.04 8.09 10.90
CA ASN A 140 -10.09 7.29 10.26
C ASN A 140 -10.52 7.79 8.87
N SER A 141 -9.90 8.82 8.34
CA SER A 141 -10.29 9.39 7.06
C SER A 141 -9.77 8.56 5.88
N PHE A 142 -10.64 8.15 4.96
CA PHE A 142 -10.26 7.54 3.69
C PHE A 142 -9.63 8.52 2.69
N ASP A 143 -9.72 9.81 2.95
CA ASP A 143 -9.21 10.86 2.08
C ASP A 143 -7.79 11.30 2.46
N GLN A 144 -7.40 11.12 3.71
CA GLN A 144 -6.15 11.62 4.25
C GLN A 144 -5.06 10.56 4.23
N MET A 145 -4.48 10.37 3.04
CA MET A 145 -3.39 9.42 2.84
C MET A 145 -2.05 10.05 3.24
N ILE A 146 -1.21 9.25 3.87
CA ILE A 146 0.18 9.57 4.18
C ILE A 146 1.00 9.31 2.93
N VAL A 147 1.84 10.26 2.51
CA VAL A 147 2.58 10.17 1.25
C VAL A 147 4.05 10.51 1.47
N PHE A 148 4.93 9.58 1.10
CA PHE A 148 6.37 9.84 1.06
C PHE A 148 6.75 10.21 -0.36
N ARG A 149 7.27 11.44 -0.50
CA ARG A 149 7.67 12.05 -1.77
C ARG A 149 9.18 12.25 -1.80
N HIS A 150 9.76 12.27 -2.99
CA HIS A 150 11.19 12.52 -3.17
C HIS A 150 12.09 11.64 -2.27
N SER A 151 11.64 10.39 -2.02
CA SER A 151 12.36 9.37 -1.25
C SER A 151 13.07 8.37 -2.16
N ASP A 152 13.57 8.84 -3.32
CA ASP A 152 14.14 8.02 -4.39
C ASP A 152 13.17 6.91 -4.87
N GLY A 153 11.88 7.08 -4.60
CA GLY A 153 10.81 6.16 -5.01
C GLY A 153 10.83 4.83 -4.30
N HIS A 154 11.45 4.71 -3.12
CA HIS A 154 11.45 3.49 -2.32
C HIS A 154 11.37 3.74 -0.82
N VAL A 155 10.78 2.79 -0.09
CA VAL A 155 10.71 2.72 1.37
C VAL A 155 11.22 1.35 1.80
N PRO A 156 12.34 1.27 2.56
CA PRO A 156 12.93 -0.02 2.95
C PRO A 156 11.97 -0.83 3.84
N LEU A 157 11.93 -2.14 3.60
CA LEU A 157 11.13 -3.08 4.39
C LEU A 157 11.89 -3.67 5.58
N LYS A 158 13.19 -3.46 5.69
CA LYS A 158 14.14 -4.08 6.65
C LYS A 158 13.52 -4.33 8.04
N ASN A 159 13.75 -3.42 8.99
CA ASN A 159 13.24 -3.58 10.37
C ASN A 159 11.84 -3.00 10.54
N ALA A 160 11.41 -2.13 9.63
CA ALA A 160 10.10 -1.49 9.71
C ALA A 160 8.95 -2.44 9.38
N LEU A 161 9.16 -3.45 8.52
CA LEU A 161 8.12 -4.43 8.22
C LEU A 161 7.78 -5.27 9.45
N ILE A 162 6.53 -5.19 9.92
CA ILE A 162 6.01 -5.95 11.06
C ILE A 162 5.44 -7.28 10.60
N ARG A 163 4.51 -7.23 9.64
CA ARG A 163 3.81 -8.38 9.07
C ARG A 163 3.25 -8.05 7.69
N ILE A 164 2.87 -9.08 6.98
CA ILE A 164 2.11 -9.00 5.72
C ILE A 164 0.79 -9.71 5.96
N VAL A 165 -0.32 -9.02 5.66
CA VAL A 165 -1.66 -9.61 5.75
C VAL A 165 -2.17 -9.86 4.34
N VAL A 166 -2.68 -11.06 4.08
CA VAL A 166 -3.22 -11.45 2.77
C VAL A 166 -4.69 -11.81 2.91
N ASP A 167 -5.51 -11.21 2.07
CA ASP A 167 -6.95 -11.48 2.06
C ASP A 167 -7.24 -12.94 1.71
N SER A 168 -8.34 -13.45 2.25
CA SER A 168 -8.94 -14.71 1.82
C SER A 168 -9.97 -14.40 0.74
N ALA A 169 -9.74 -14.89 -0.48
CA ALA A 169 -10.71 -14.82 -1.56
C ALA A 169 -11.27 -16.21 -1.86
N PRO A 170 -12.39 -16.31 -2.59
CA PRO A 170 -12.87 -17.58 -3.13
C PRO A 170 -11.79 -18.31 -3.95
N ALA A 171 -11.93 -19.60 -4.13
CA ALA A 171 -11.00 -20.38 -4.92
C ALA A 171 -10.91 -19.87 -6.36
N ILE A 172 -9.68 -19.80 -6.91
CA ILE A 172 -9.38 -19.21 -8.21
C ILE A 172 -9.40 -20.29 -9.31
N GLY A 173 -10.05 -19.95 -10.43
CA GLY A 173 -10.03 -20.71 -11.68
C GLY A 173 -10.71 -22.07 -11.62
N GLU A 174 -10.70 -22.80 -12.73
CA GLU A 174 -11.35 -24.11 -12.88
C GLU A 174 -10.86 -25.16 -11.88
N GLN A 175 -9.58 -25.10 -11.49
CA GLN A 175 -8.99 -26.01 -10.51
C GLN A 175 -9.28 -25.63 -9.06
N ARG A 176 -10.02 -24.57 -8.80
CA ARG A 176 -10.41 -24.08 -7.48
C ARG A 176 -9.24 -23.96 -6.49
N VAL A 177 -8.14 -23.37 -6.95
CA VAL A 177 -6.95 -23.15 -6.12
C VAL A 177 -7.29 -22.14 -5.02
N ASP A 178 -6.96 -22.46 -3.77
CA ASP A 178 -7.08 -21.50 -2.66
C ASP A 178 -6.21 -20.27 -2.92
N ALA A 179 -6.86 -19.12 -3.10
CA ALA A 179 -6.20 -17.87 -3.46
C ALA A 179 -5.14 -17.44 -2.46
N PHE A 180 -5.41 -17.63 -1.16
CA PHE A 180 -4.45 -17.32 -0.11
C PHE A 180 -3.21 -18.21 -0.20
N SER A 181 -3.37 -19.52 -0.32
CA SER A 181 -2.24 -20.46 -0.40
C SER A 181 -1.38 -20.18 -1.62
N TYR A 182 -1.99 -19.81 -2.74
CA TYR A 182 -1.29 -19.43 -3.96
C TYR A 182 -0.46 -18.14 -3.77
N ALA A 183 -1.07 -17.11 -3.20
CA ALA A 183 -0.39 -15.86 -2.86
C ALA A 183 0.75 -16.09 -1.82
N LEU A 184 0.47 -16.87 -0.76
CA LEU A 184 1.44 -17.19 0.29
C LEU A 184 2.71 -17.85 -0.27
N GLY A 185 2.54 -18.83 -1.17
CA GLY A 185 3.67 -19.50 -1.82
C GLY A 185 4.55 -18.52 -2.61
N ALA A 186 3.93 -17.64 -3.40
CA ALA A 186 4.64 -16.65 -4.21
C ALA A 186 5.36 -15.59 -3.36
N LEU A 187 4.71 -15.08 -2.31
CA LEU A 187 5.28 -14.08 -1.41
C LEU A 187 6.45 -14.67 -0.61
N ARG A 188 6.32 -15.87 -0.06
CA ARG A 188 7.41 -16.58 0.63
C ARG A 188 8.62 -16.81 -0.28
N HIS A 189 8.38 -17.29 -1.50
CA HIS A 189 9.44 -17.47 -2.47
C HIS A 189 10.15 -16.15 -2.80
N SER A 190 9.40 -15.07 -3.02
CA SER A 190 9.97 -13.75 -3.31
C SER A 190 10.76 -13.17 -2.13
N MET A 191 10.29 -13.39 -0.91
CA MET A 191 11.00 -13.01 0.32
C MET A 191 12.32 -13.78 0.47
N HIS A 192 12.33 -15.07 0.15
CA HIS A 192 13.54 -15.91 0.18
C HIS A 192 14.57 -15.47 -0.86
N LEU A 193 14.13 -15.06 -2.05
CA LEU A 193 15.02 -14.59 -3.11
C LEU A 193 15.53 -13.17 -2.90
N GLY A 194 14.86 -12.39 -2.07
CA GLY A 194 15.12 -10.98 -1.92
C GLY A 194 15.95 -10.64 -0.69
N ALA A 195 16.21 -9.34 -0.53
CA ALA A 195 16.90 -8.77 0.63
C ALA A 195 15.95 -8.43 1.80
N SER A 196 14.67 -8.81 1.70
CA SER A 196 13.68 -8.52 2.73
C SER A 196 13.92 -9.36 3.98
N LYS A 197 13.72 -8.74 5.15
CA LYS A 197 13.65 -9.47 6.40
C LYS A 197 12.47 -10.46 6.34
N VAL A 198 12.65 -11.65 6.85
CA VAL A 198 11.56 -12.59 7.02
C VAL A 198 10.54 -11.98 8.01
N ALA A 199 9.34 -11.74 7.52
CA ALA A 199 8.20 -11.26 8.30
C ALA A 199 7.07 -12.29 8.23
N PRO A 200 6.22 -12.39 9.27
CA PRO A 200 5.05 -13.26 9.23
C PRO A 200 4.12 -12.85 8.10
N ILE A 201 3.58 -13.85 7.40
CA ILE A 201 2.52 -13.67 6.41
C ILE A 201 1.28 -14.33 6.99
N GLU A 202 0.28 -13.51 7.26
CA GLU A 202 -0.94 -13.88 7.97
C GLU A 202 -2.12 -13.92 6.99
N ARG A 203 -3.02 -14.88 7.17
CA ARG A 203 -4.31 -14.87 6.49
C ARG A 203 -5.20 -13.82 7.17
N ARG A 204 -5.88 -13.00 6.40
CA ARG A 204 -6.83 -12.05 6.96
C ARG A 204 -7.99 -12.77 7.61
N GLU A 205 -8.25 -12.43 8.86
CA GLU A 205 -9.48 -12.75 9.55
C GLU A 205 -10.45 -11.58 9.39
N CYS A 206 -11.55 -11.81 8.67
CA CYS A 206 -12.56 -10.78 8.45
C CYS A 206 -13.57 -10.78 9.60
N ALA A 207 -14.06 -9.59 9.96
CA ALA A 207 -15.19 -9.46 10.86
C ALA A 207 -16.46 -10.06 10.22
N GLU A 208 -17.42 -10.44 11.06
CA GLU A 208 -18.74 -10.86 10.61
C GLU A 208 -19.38 -9.76 9.75
N GLY A 209 -19.98 -10.14 8.63
CA GLY A 209 -20.59 -9.19 7.68
C GLY A 209 -19.62 -8.48 6.73
N CYS A 210 -18.32 -8.86 6.71
CA CYS A 210 -17.39 -8.30 5.73
C CYS A 210 -17.79 -8.66 4.29
N GLY A 211 -17.95 -7.64 3.44
CA GLY A 211 -18.36 -7.77 2.04
C GLY A 211 -17.29 -8.32 1.09
N CYS A 212 -16.04 -8.49 1.53
CA CYS A 212 -14.94 -8.82 0.64
C CYS A 212 -15.13 -10.12 -0.17
N GLN A 213 -15.74 -11.15 0.41
CA GLN A 213 -16.02 -12.40 -0.31
C GLN A 213 -17.00 -12.18 -1.46
N ALA A 214 -18.07 -11.40 -1.23
CA ALA A 214 -19.02 -11.03 -2.26
C ALA A 214 -18.34 -10.18 -3.34
N HIS A 215 -17.53 -9.21 -2.95
CA HIS A 215 -16.76 -8.36 -3.86
C HIS A 215 -15.86 -9.20 -4.80
N TYR A 216 -15.09 -10.14 -4.25
CA TYR A 216 -14.23 -11.03 -5.04
C TYR A 216 -15.03 -11.96 -5.96
N THR A 217 -16.21 -12.40 -5.53
CA THR A 217 -17.08 -13.25 -6.37
C THR A 217 -17.74 -12.46 -7.51
N MET A 218 -18.10 -11.20 -7.27
CA MET A 218 -18.76 -10.35 -8.28
C MET A 218 -17.80 -9.85 -9.36
N ASP A 219 -16.50 -9.73 -9.07
CA ASP A 219 -15.48 -9.29 -10.03
C ASP A 219 -14.30 -10.32 -10.05
N GLU A 220 -14.62 -11.54 -10.52
CA GLU A 220 -13.70 -12.67 -10.53
C GLU A 220 -12.46 -12.39 -11.41
N GLU A 221 -12.61 -11.68 -12.51
CA GLU A 221 -11.50 -11.31 -13.39
C GLU A 221 -10.51 -10.40 -12.66
N ASN A 222 -11.00 -9.37 -11.97
CA ASN A 222 -10.16 -8.48 -11.18
C ASN A 222 -9.55 -9.22 -9.99
N MET A 223 -10.31 -10.07 -9.30
CA MET A 223 -9.78 -10.93 -8.24
C MET A 223 -8.61 -11.76 -8.75
N PHE A 224 -8.79 -12.46 -9.86
CA PHE A 224 -7.73 -13.27 -10.47
C PHE A 224 -6.50 -12.41 -10.81
N ARG A 225 -6.70 -11.24 -11.41
CA ARG A 225 -5.65 -10.28 -11.74
C ARG A 225 -4.86 -9.83 -10.51
N MET A 226 -5.53 -9.62 -9.38
CA MET A 226 -4.92 -9.14 -8.13
C MET A 226 -4.16 -10.23 -7.36
N PHE A 227 -4.64 -11.48 -7.43
CA PHE A 227 -4.01 -12.60 -6.69
C PHE A 227 -2.91 -13.32 -7.46
N ARG A 228 -2.84 -13.22 -8.79
CA ARG A 228 -1.83 -13.97 -9.53
C ARG A 228 -0.43 -13.34 -9.42
N PRO A 229 0.63 -14.15 -9.18
CA PRO A 229 1.99 -13.67 -8.98
C PRO A 229 2.79 -13.46 -10.28
N PHE A 230 2.22 -13.74 -11.45
CA PHE A 230 2.88 -13.61 -12.74
C PHE A 230 1.90 -13.22 -13.85
N ILE A 231 2.42 -12.55 -14.87
CA ILE A 231 1.67 -12.28 -16.10
C ILE A 231 2.04 -13.40 -17.10
N LYS A 232 1.06 -14.12 -17.66
CA LYS A 232 1.31 -14.98 -18.82
C LYS A 232 1.91 -14.08 -19.91
N LYS A 233 3.11 -14.45 -20.41
CA LYS A 233 3.56 -13.91 -21.68
C LYS A 233 2.60 -14.43 -22.75
N GLY A 234 1.85 -13.52 -23.36
CA GLY A 234 1.08 -13.81 -24.57
C GLY A 234 2.00 -14.13 -25.72
#